data_ea8a829f28596221a58447b6cabf88b6
#
_entry.id   ea8a829f28596221a58447b6cabf88b6
#
_cell.length_a   1.000
_cell.length_b   1.000
_cell.length_c   1.000
_cell.angle_alpha   90.00
_cell.angle_beta   90.00
_cell.angle_gamma   90.00
#
_symmetry.space_group_name_H-M   'P 1'
#
loop_
_entity.id
_entity.type
_entity.pdbx_description
1 polymer ?
#
loop_
_entity_poly.entity_id
_entity_poly.type
_entity_poly.pdbx_seq_one_letter_code
_entity_poly.pdbx_strand_id
1 'polypeptide(L)'
;SDCYFGNGSAYRGTHSLTESGASCLPWNSMILIGKVYTAQNPSAQALGLGKHNYCRNPDGDAKPWCHVLKSRRLTWEYCDVPSCS
;
A
#
# COMPACT_ATOMS: atom_id res chain seq x y z
N SER A 1 3.15 -14.16 -11.10
CA SER A 1 1.95 -14.27 -10.30
C SER A 1 1.89 -13.14 -9.28
N ASP A 2 0.69 -12.79 -8.88
CA ASP A 2 0.47 -11.64 -8.03
C ASP A 2 0.21 -12.10 -6.59
N CYS A 3 1.26 -12.46 -5.91
CA CYS A 3 1.22 -12.88 -4.51
C CYS A 3 2.45 -12.33 -3.79
N TYR A 4 2.45 -12.40 -2.46
CA TYR A 4 3.58 -11.86 -1.69
C TYR A 4 4.26 -12.98 -0.88
N PHE A 5 5.57 -12.83 -0.67
CA PHE A 5 6.37 -13.71 0.18
C PHE A 5 6.67 -13.02 1.51
N GLY A 6 6.83 -13.81 2.56
CA GLY A 6 7.12 -13.28 3.89
C GLY A 6 6.04 -12.32 4.34
N ASN A 7 6.42 -11.11 4.73
CA ASN A 7 5.46 -10.07 5.12
C ASN A 7 5.11 -9.13 3.95
N GLY A 8 5.62 -9.42 2.75
CA GLY A 8 5.31 -8.61 1.58
C GLY A 8 6.12 -7.33 1.45
N SER A 9 7.19 -7.15 2.24
CA SER A 9 7.99 -5.93 2.12
C SER A 9 8.64 -5.79 0.75
N ALA A 10 8.87 -6.91 0.07
CA ALA A 10 9.44 -6.92 -1.28
C ALA A 10 8.38 -7.00 -2.38
N TYR A 11 7.10 -7.02 -2.02
CA TYR A 11 6.02 -7.13 -2.99
C TYR A 11 6.02 -5.91 -3.93
N ARG A 12 6.00 -6.17 -5.23
CA ARG A 12 5.99 -5.12 -6.26
C ARG A 12 4.94 -5.39 -7.35
N GLY A 13 3.88 -6.10 -6.97
CA GLY A 13 2.79 -6.38 -7.89
C GLY A 13 1.87 -5.17 -8.07
N THR A 14 0.74 -5.40 -8.73
CA THR A 14 -0.17 -4.33 -9.14
C THR A 14 -1.54 -4.40 -8.47
N HIS A 15 -1.68 -5.21 -7.44
CA HIS A 15 -2.94 -5.31 -6.69
C HIS A 15 -3.23 -3.98 -5.99
N SER A 16 -4.47 -3.53 -6.04
CA SER A 16 -4.85 -2.21 -5.54
C SER A 16 -6.18 -2.19 -4.80
N LEU A 17 -6.64 -3.34 -4.33
CA LEU A 17 -7.87 -3.44 -3.55
C LEU A 17 -7.57 -4.00 -2.17
N THR A 18 -8.32 -3.51 -1.17
CA THR A 18 -8.18 -3.98 0.20
C THR A 18 -9.06 -5.22 0.44
N GLU A 19 -8.91 -5.81 1.62
CA GLU A 19 -9.70 -7.00 1.99
C GLU A 19 -11.20 -6.70 2.04
N SER A 20 -11.59 -5.45 2.29
CA SER A 20 -12.99 -5.06 2.27
C SER A 20 -13.49 -4.65 0.88
N GLY A 21 -12.63 -4.72 -0.13
CA GLY A 21 -12.98 -4.32 -1.48
C GLY A 21 -12.80 -2.83 -1.77
N ALA A 22 -12.23 -2.07 -0.83
CA ALA A 22 -11.99 -0.66 -1.04
C ALA A 22 -10.82 -0.47 -2.02
N SER A 23 -10.87 0.62 -2.79
CA SER A 23 -9.79 0.97 -3.71
C SER A 23 -8.70 1.73 -2.97
N CYS A 24 -7.44 1.35 -3.20
CA CYS A 24 -6.31 2.03 -2.59
C CYS A 24 -6.19 3.46 -3.11
N LEU A 25 -5.79 4.39 -2.23
CA LEU A 25 -5.41 5.72 -2.65
C LEU A 25 -4.01 5.68 -3.26
N PRO A 26 -3.72 6.53 -4.26
CA PRO A 26 -2.36 6.65 -4.77
C PRO A 26 -1.41 7.13 -3.67
N TRP A 27 -0.19 6.58 -3.66
CA TRP A 27 0.81 6.98 -2.67
C TRP A 27 1.24 8.43 -2.84
N ASN A 28 1.02 9.02 -4.03
CA ASN A 28 1.30 10.43 -4.30
C ASN A 28 0.07 11.33 -4.15
N SER A 29 -1.01 10.83 -3.56
CA SER A 29 -2.22 11.63 -3.36
C SER A 29 -1.96 12.78 -2.39
N MET A 30 -2.52 13.94 -2.70
CA MET A 30 -2.42 15.10 -1.82
C MET A 30 -3.10 14.87 -0.48
N ILE A 31 -4.06 13.95 -0.41
CA ILE A 31 -4.72 13.59 0.84
C ILE A 31 -3.72 13.06 1.86
N LEU A 32 -2.61 12.48 1.38
CA LEU A 32 -1.60 11.85 2.24
C LEU A 32 -0.52 12.83 2.73
N ILE A 33 -0.66 14.12 2.46
CA ILE A 33 0.32 15.11 2.93
C ILE A 33 0.45 15.01 4.45
N GLY A 34 1.67 14.93 4.93
CA GLY A 34 1.96 14.77 6.36
C GLY A 34 2.11 13.33 6.82
N LYS A 35 1.75 12.37 5.98
CA LYS A 35 1.99 10.96 6.30
C LYS A 35 3.44 10.59 5.97
N VAL A 36 3.99 9.62 6.72
CA VAL A 36 5.38 9.20 6.53
C VAL A 36 5.53 8.37 5.25
N TYR A 37 4.66 7.39 5.06
CA TYR A 37 4.80 6.45 3.95
C TYR A 37 3.98 6.91 2.76
N THR A 38 4.59 7.81 2.00
CA THR A 38 4.00 8.38 0.79
C THR A 38 5.07 8.46 -0.30
N ALA A 39 4.66 8.87 -1.50
CA ALA A 39 5.61 9.06 -2.61
C ALA A 39 6.63 10.17 -2.34
N GLN A 40 6.40 11.03 -1.35
CA GLN A 40 7.34 12.08 -0.97
C GLN A 40 8.40 11.63 0.04
N ASN A 41 8.28 10.40 0.57
CA ASN A 41 9.28 9.87 1.48
C ASN A 41 10.61 9.76 0.75
N PRO A 42 11.74 10.21 1.36
CA PRO A 42 13.05 10.12 0.71
C PRO A 42 13.42 8.70 0.28
N SER A 43 12.87 7.68 0.95
CA SER A 43 13.11 6.28 0.62
C SER A 43 11.98 5.68 -0.21
N ALA A 44 11.10 6.49 -0.79
CA ALA A 44 9.91 6.00 -1.46
C ALA A 44 10.24 4.97 -2.55
N GLN A 45 11.25 5.25 -3.37
CA GLN A 45 11.61 4.34 -4.45
C GLN A 45 12.03 2.98 -3.93
N ALA A 46 12.84 2.94 -2.88
CA ALA A 46 13.28 1.69 -2.26
C ALA A 46 12.11 0.94 -1.63
N LEU A 47 11.11 1.66 -1.14
CA LEU A 47 9.93 1.08 -0.52
C LEU A 47 8.85 0.70 -1.53
N GLY A 48 9.04 1.02 -2.80
CA GLY A 48 8.08 0.69 -3.84
C GLY A 48 6.93 1.68 -3.94
N LEU A 49 7.07 2.86 -3.33
CA LEU A 49 6.03 3.90 -3.36
C LEU A 49 6.28 4.86 -4.51
N GLY A 50 5.22 5.41 -5.09
CA GLY A 50 5.34 6.31 -6.22
C GLY A 50 3.99 6.71 -6.77
N LYS A 51 3.94 7.01 -8.07
CA LYS A 51 2.71 7.46 -8.74
C LYS A 51 1.82 6.28 -9.08
N HIS A 52 1.38 5.57 -8.07
CA HIS A 52 0.49 4.42 -8.25
C HIS A 52 -0.26 4.17 -6.97
N ASN A 53 -1.25 3.30 -7.03
CA ASN A 53 -2.04 2.92 -5.87
C ASN A 53 -1.91 1.42 -5.55
N TYR A 54 -0.77 0.82 -5.88
CA TYR A 54 -0.56 -0.60 -5.61
C TYR A 54 -0.30 -0.83 -4.12
N CYS A 55 -0.71 -2.00 -3.65
CA CYS A 55 -0.47 -2.40 -2.27
C CYS A 55 1.03 -2.56 -2.01
N ARG A 56 1.48 -2.11 -0.85
CA ARG A 56 2.89 -2.19 -0.46
C ARG A 56 2.99 -2.41 1.04
N ASN A 57 4.18 -2.76 1.49
CA ASN A 57 4.44 -2.90 2.92
C ASN A 57 5.71 -2.12 3.28
N PRO A 58 5.63 -0.79 3.36
CA PRO A 58 6.82 0.03 3.60
C PRO A 58 7.30 0.05 5.03
N ASP A 59 6.46 -0.34 5.99
CA ASP A 59 6.77 -0.21 7.42
C ASP A 59 6.99 -1.55 8.14
N GLY A 60 7.13 -2.65 7.40
CA GLY A 60 7.37 -3.96 8.01
C GLY A 60 6.16 -4.54 8.73
N ASP A 61 4.96 -4.17 8.33
CA ASP A 61 3.73 -4.70 8.90
C ASP A 61 3.59 -6.20 8.55
N ALA A 62 2.46 -6.80 8.91
CA ALA A 62 2.25 -8.24 8.72
C ALA A 62 2.06 -8.61 7.25
N LYS A 63 1.55 -7.72 6.40
CA LYS A 63 1.29 -7.98 4.99
C LYS A 63 1.10 -6.65 4.25
N PRO A 64 1.03 -6.67 2.90
CA PRO A 64 0.83 -5.44 2.13
C PRO A 64 -0.47 -4.73 2.49
N TRP A 65 -0.43 -3.41 2.45
CA TRP A 65 -1.55 -2.55 2.83
C TRP A 65 -1.55 -1.30 1.96
N CYS A 66 -2.56 -0.47 2.15
CA CYS A 66 -2.60 0.84 1.49
C CYS A 66 -3.50 1.79 2.29
N HIS A 67 -3.37 3.07 1.99
CA HIS A 67 -4.28 4.09 2.53
C HIS A 67 -5.60 4.05 1.77
N VAL A 68 -6.70 4.28 2.48
CA VAL A 68 -8.04 4.34 1.88
C VAL A 68 -8.84 5.45 2.54
N LEU A 69 -9.92 5.86 1.87
CA LEU A 69 -10.91 6.75 2.45
C LEU A 69 -12.15 5.93 2.78
N LYS A 70 -12.58 5.98 4.04
CA LYS A 70 -13.81 5.33 4.50
C LYS A 70 -14.68 6.37 5.16
N SER A 71 -15.88 6.60 4.62
CA SER A 71 -16.81 7.61 5.13
C SER A 71 -16.09 8.95 5.27
N ARG A 72 -15.30 9.33 4.27
CA ARG A 72 -14.52 10.57 4.21
C ARG A 72 -13.41 10.65 5.25
N ARG A 73 -13.05 9.52 5.86
CA ARG A 73 -11.94 9.46 6.82
C ARG A 73 -10.76 8.74 6.19
N LEU A 74 -9.58 9.35 6.31
CA LEU A 74 -8.36 8.72 5.88
C LEU A 74 -7.96 7.65 6.89
N THR A 75 -7.80 6.43 6.41
CA THR A 75 -7.36 5.30 7.22
C THR A 75 -6.51 4.39 6.35
N TRP A 76 -6.26 3.17 6.80
CA TRP A 76 -5.50 2.18 6.04
C TRP A 76 -6.13 0.82 6.24
N GLU A 77 -5.86 -0.08 5.30
CA GLU A 77 -6.33 -1.46 5.37
C GLU A 77 -5.33 -2.39 4.75
N TYR A 78 -5.31 -3.62 5.22
CA TYR A 78 -4.57 -4.66 4.53
C TYR A 78 -5.21 -4.95 3.19
N CYS A 79 -4.37 -5.30 2.23
CA CYS A 79 -4.82 -5.62 0.89
C CYS A 79 -5.19 -7.08 0.74
N ASP A 80 -5.95 -7.36 -0.29
CA ASP A 80 -6.41 -8.71 -0.64
C ASP A 80 -5.41 -9.41 -1.55
N VAL A 81 -4.11 -9.26 -1.25
CA VAL A 81 -3.06 -9.94 -2.00
C VAL A 81 -2.86 -11.31 -1.36
N PRO A 82 -2.92 -12.39 -2.15
CA PRO A 82 -2.69 -13.72 -1.58
C PRO A 82 -1.22 -13.93 -1.21
N SER A 83 -1.00 -14.74 -0.19
CA SER A 83 0.35 -15.18 0.18
C SER A 83 0.83 -16.23 -0.81
N CYS A 84 2.10 -16.15 -1.21
CA CYS A 84 2.70 -17.14 -2.09
C CYS A 84 3.09 -18.43 -1.37
N SER A 85 3.16 -18.39 -0.05
CA SER A 85 3.66 -19.53 0.75
C SER A 85 2.53 -20.27 1.46
#